data_a46ecb260346aeb15512d7fcd227b019
#
_entry.id   a46ecb260346aeb15512d7fcd227b019
#
_cell.length_a   1.000
_cell.length_b   1.000
_cell.length_c   1.000
_cell.angle_alpha   90.00
_cell.angle_beta   90.00
_cell.angle_gamma   90.00
#
_symmetry.space_group_name_H-M   'P 1'
#
loop_
_entity.id
_entity.type
_entity.pdbx_description
1 polymer ?
#
loop_
_entity_poly.entity_id
_entity_poly.type
_entity_poly.pdbx_seq_one_letter_code
_entity_poly.pdbx_strand_id
1 'polypeptide(L)'
;MTWYVIDGMDGSGKSTAGRFVKDHLESEGRSVLEITHPTEHRVVGRIADRFLHMPGGKFWELLAALFYILDVVASLFYVRRVGKNYDDIIFVRYSMAVAYVPAGLVPLTYRIVESVLPVPDVKILVDIEPEIALERILFRGESLESFETPERLAKVRRKIMMISDGWYIVDNAGSDISLREQLLAVLRSEVMA
;
A
#
# COMPACT_ATOMS: atom_id res chain seq x y z
N MET A 1 -9.92 -14.67 -10.99
CA MET A 1 -8.69 -13.99 -10.53
C MET A 1 -9.11 -12.64 -9.98
N THR A 2 -9.03 -12.46 -8.69
CA THR A 2 -9.41 -11.22 -8.01
C THR A 2 -8.17 -10.43 -7.63
N TRP A 3 -8.19 -9.14 -7.83
CA TRP A 3 -7.09 -8.24 -7.49
C TRP A 3 -7.43 -7.43 -6.25
N TYR A 4 -6.65 -7.63 -5.21
CA TYR A 4 -6.71 -6.89 -3.95
C TYR A 4 -5.59 -5.86 -3.91
N VAL A 5 -5.90 -4.67 -3.45
CA VAL A 5 -4.87 -3.68 -3.08
C VAL A 5 -5.04 -3.33 -1.62
N ILE A 6 -3.93 -3.34 -0.89
CA ILE A 6 -3.88 -2.97 0.53
C ILE A 6 -2.90 -1.82 0.66
N ASP A 7 -3.42 -0.66 1.01
CA ASP A 7 -2.63 0.56 1.08
C ASP A 7 -2.89 1.33 2.38
N GLY A 8 -2.18 2.41 2.62
CA GLY A 8 -2.26 3.22 3.83
C GLY A 8 -0.94 3.96 4.09
N MET A 9 -0.88 4.80 5.10
CA MET A 9 0.36 5.49 5.47
C MET A 9 1.38 4.54 6.12
N ASP A 10 2.63 4.98 6.25
CA ASP A 10 3.65 4.18 6.92
C ASP A 10 3.29 3.99 8.41
N GLY A 11 3.64 2.83 8.95
CA GLY A 11 3.21 2.42 10.28
C GLY A 11 1.76 1.92 10.40
N SER A 12 0.92 2.04 9.36
CA SER A 12 -0.51 1.66 9.47
C SER A 12 -0.77 0.15 9.60
N GLY A 13 0.19 -0.71 9.27
CA GLY A 13 0.02 -2.16 9.35
C GLY A 13 -0.40 -2.82 8.03
N LYS A 14 -0.19 -2.17 6.90
CA LYS A 14 -0.47 -2.70 5.56
C LYS A 14 0.06 -4.12 5.33
N SER A 15 1.32 -4.37 5.70
CA SER A 15 1.96 -5.68 5.50
C SER A 15 1.33 -6.76 6.39
N THR A 16 0.88 -6.41 7.59
CA THR A 16 0.14 -7.32 8.47
C THR A 16 -1.23 -7.65 7.88
N ALA A 17 -1.94 -6.64 7.39
CA ALA A 17 -3.23 -6.83 6.72
C ALA A 17 -3.07 -7.67 5.43
N GLY A 18 -2.04 -7.39 4.61
CA GLY A 18 -1.76 -8.17 3.40
C GLY A 18 -1.51 -9.63 3.69
N ARG A 19 -0.66 -9.91 4.67
CA ARG A 19 -0.39 -11.28 5.11
C ARG A 19 -1.65 -11.97 5.62
N PHE A 20 -2.46 -11.30 6.42
CA PHE A 20 -3.71 -11.87 6.92
C PHE A 20 -4.68 -12.20 5.78
N VAL A 21 -4.87 -11.30 4.82
CA VAL A 21 -5.75 -11.54 3.66
C VAL A 21 -5.21 -12.73 2.85
N LYS A 22 -3.91 -12.80 2.61
CA LYS A 22 -3.27 -13.92 1.93
C LYS A 22 -3.51 -15.23 2.66
N ASP A 23 -3.16 -15.30 3.95
CA ASP A 23 -3.29 -16.52 4.76
C ASP A 23 -4.76 -17.00 4.78
N HIS A 24 -5.70 -16.07 4.83
CA HIS A 24 -7.13 -16.39 4.80
C HIS A 24 -7.54 -17.01 3.46
N LEU A 25 -7.20 -16.38 2.34
CA LEU A 25 -7.51 -16.89 1.00
C LEU A 25 -6.83 -18.25 0.73
N GLU A 26 -5.58 -18.41 1.16
CA GLU A 26 -4.87 -19.69 1.07
C GLU A 26 -5.52 -20.77 1.94
N SER A 27 -6.06 -20.43 3.11
CA SER A 27 -6.82 -21.37 3.96
C SER A 27 -8.12 -21.88 3.32
N GLU A 28 -8.67 -21.10 2.38
CA GLU A 28 -9.81 -21.48 1.53
C GLU A 28 -9.40 -22.31 0.30
N GLY A 29 -8.11 -22.64 0.16
CA GLY A 29 -7.57 -23.45 -0.93
C GLY A 29 -7.26 -22.64 -2.20
N ARG A 30 -7.23 -21.32 -2.12
CA ARG A 30 -6.92 -20.42 -3.24
C ARG A 30 -5.41 -20.20 -3.37
N SER A 31 -4.94 -20.10 -4.59
CA SER A 31 -3.55 -19.76 -4.86
C SER A 31 -3.38 -18.22 -4.93
N VAL A 32 -2.46 -17.66 -4.13
CA VAL A 32 -2.32 -16.22 -3.96
C VAL A 32 -0.92 -15.74 -4.34
N LEU A 33 -0.84 -14.71 -5.17
CA LEU A 33 0.39 -13.98 -5.47
C LEU A 33 0.39 -12.65 -4.71
N GLU A 34 1.27 -12.50 -3.73
CA GLU A 34 1.47 -11.24 -3.02
C GLU A 34 2.68 -10.49 -3.58
N ILE A 35 2.50 -9.20 -3.84
CA ILE A 35 3.55 -8.28 -4.30
C ILE A 35 3.53 -7.02 -3.43
N THR A 36 4.63 -6.79 -2.72
CA THR A 36 4.83 -5.58 -1.90
C THR A 36 5.79 -4.62 -2.61
N HIS A 37 5.46 -3.33 -2.61
CA HIS A 37 6.33 -2.28 -3.16
C HIS A 37 6.93 -1.40 -2.05
N PRO A 38 8.17 -0.91 -2.25
CA PRO A 38 9.09 -1.32 -3.31
C PRO A 38 9.51 -2.79 -3.16
N THR A 39 9.73 -3.48 -4.30
CA THR A 39 10.07 -4.91 -4.27
C THR A 39 11.54 -5.13 -3.91
N GLU A 40 11.81 -5.90 -2.86
CA GLU A 40 13.17 -6.19 -2.39
C GLU A 40 14.00 -7.02 -3.39
N HIS A 41 13.33 -7.87 -4.17
CA HIS A 41 14.00 -8.79 -5.09
C HIS A 41 14.36 -8.17 -6.44
N ARG A 42 13.84 -6.99 -6.77
CA ARG A 42 14.14 -6.30 -8.02
C ARG A 42 15.13 -5.16 -7.82
N VAL A 43 16.00 -4.97 -8.80
CA VAL A 43 16.97 -3.87 -8.78
C VAL A 43 16.27 -2.51 -8.68
N VAL A 44 15.17 -2.33 -9.41
CA VAL A 44 14.40 -1.09 -9.44
C VAL A 44 13.79 -0.78 -8.07
N GLY A 45 13.18 -1.78 -7.41
CA GLY A 45 12.62 -1.64 -6.07
C GLY A 45 13.69 -1.31 -5.03
N ARG A 46 14.84 -1.99 -5.05
CA ARG A 46 15.98 -1.69 -4.15
C ARG A 46 16.56 -0.28 -4.37
N ILE A 47 16.53 0.23 -5.59
CA ILE A 47 16.96 1.59 -5.87
C ILE A 47 15.93 2.59 -5.32
N ALA A 48 14.64 2.33 -5.51
CA ALA A 48 13.56 3.14 -4.94
C ALA A 48 13.69 3.22 -3.42
N ASP A 49 13.82 2.07 -2.76
CA ASP A 49 14.02 1.97 -1.31
C ASP A 49 15.24 2.75 -0.83
N ARG A 50 16.40 2.61 -1.52
CA ARG A 50 17.60 3.37 -1.17
C ARG A 50 17.38 4.88 -1.26
N PHE A 51 16.66 5.38 -2.25
CA PHE A 51 16.39 6.81 -2.39
C PHE A 51 15.43 7.34 -1.32
N LEU A 52 14.49 6.52 -0.83
CA LEU A 52 13.62 6.86 0.29
C LEU A 52 14.41 7.14 1.58
N HIS A 53 15.49 6.41 1.79
CA HIS A 53 16.37 6.56 2.96
C HIS A 53 17.49 7.59 2.79
N MET A 54 17.62 8.23 1.62
CA MET A 54 18.65 9.26 1.42
C MET A 54 18.30 10.57 2.13
N PRO A 55 19.24 11.15 2.91
CA PRO A 55 19.01 12.40 3.59
C PRO A 55 18.88 13.56 2.61
N GLY A 56 17.77 14.24 2.68
CA GLY A 56 17.61 15.62 2.22
C GLY A 56 17.29 15.82 0.75
N GLY A 57 16.15 16.47 0.49
CA GLY A 57 15.83 17.24 -0.69
C GLY A 57 14.84 16.60 -1.66
N LYS A 58 13.99 17.46 -2.21
CA LYS A 58 12.96 17.13 -3.21
C LYS A 58 13.47 16.33 -4.41
N PHE A 59 14.77 16.41 -4.71
CA PHE A 59 15.39 15.67 -5.79
C PHE A 59 15.39 14.15 -5.53
N TRP A 60 15.76 13.73 -4.32
CA TRP A 60 15.75 12.30 -3.95
C TRP A 60 14.36 11.74 -3.81
N GLU A 61 13.43 12.54 -3.27
CA GLU A 61 11.99 12.20 -3.22
C GLU A 61 11.42 11.97 -4.64
N LEU A 62 11.81 12.81 -5.60
CA LEU A 62 11.38 12.67 -7.00
C LEU A 62 11.96 11.40 -7.65
N LEU A 63 13.25 11.11 -7.40
CA LEU A 63 13.87 9.88 -7.91
C LEU A 63 13.24 8.64 -7.27
N ALA A 64 13.02 8.65 -5.96
CA ALA A 64 12.33 7.57 -5.28
C ALA A 64 10.95 7.31 -5.90
N ALA A 65 10.15 8.36 -6.12
CA ALA A 65 8.84 8.25 -6.76
C ALA A 65 8.94 7.69 -8.19
N LEU A 66 9.93 8.13 -8.98
CA LEU A 66 10.14 7.61 -10.33
C LEU A 66 10.46 6.11 -10.32
N PHE A 67 11.42 5.69 -9.49
CA PHE A 67 11.80 4.28 -9.39
C PHE A 67 10.68 3.43 -8.78
N TYR A 68 9.89 3.99 -7.86
CA TYR A 68 8.69 3.34 -7.35
C TYR A 68 7.67 3.06 -8.46
N ILE A 69 7.38 4.06 -9.31
CA ILE A 69 6.48 3.88 -10.46
C ILE A 69 7.01 2.79 -11.41
N LEU A 70 8.31 2.80 -11.70
CA LEU A 70 8.94 1.79 -12.55
C LEU A 70 8.82 0.39 -11.92
N ASP A 71 8.94 0.26 -10.61
CA ASP A 71 8.78 -1.01 -9.90
C ASP A 71 7.33 -1.52 -9.96
N VAL A 72 6.33 -0.64 -9.78
CA VAL A 72 4.91 -0.98 -9.96
C VAL A 72 4.66 -1.45 -11.40
N VAL A 73 5.14 -0.73 -12.40
CA VAL A 73 4.99 -1.11 -13.82
C VAL A 73 5.65 -2.45 -14.11
N ALA A 74 6.85 -2.69 -13.59
CA ALA A 74 7.54 -3.98 -13.71
C ALA A 74 6.74 -5.12 -13.06
N SER A 75 6.09 -4.84 -11.92
CA SER A 75 5.20 -5.81 -11.25
C SER A 75 3.97 -6.14 -12.11
N LEU A 76 3.39 -5.16 -12.79
CA LEU A 76 2.27 -5.40 -13.70
C LEU A 76 2.65 -6.28 -14.89
N PHE A 77 3.86 -6.08 -15.47
CA PHE A 77 4.37 -6.98 -16.50
C PHE A 77 4.60 -8.39 -15.97
N TYR A 78 5.12 -8.51 -14.76
CA TYR A 78 5.30 -9.80 -14.11
C TYR A 78 3.95 -10.51 -13.89
N VAL A 79 2.95 -9.80 -13.35
CA VAL A 79 1.59 -10.34 -13.15
C VAL A 79 0.95 -10.76 -14.47
N ARG A 80 1.11 -9.98 -15.54
CA ARG A 80 0.60 -10.39 -16.87
C ARG A 80 1.17 -11.72 -17.35
N ARG A 81 2.41 -12.04 -16.95
CA ARG A 81 3.09 -13.27 -17.35
C ARG A 81 2.71 -14.47 -16.49
N VAL A 82 2.62 -14.29 -15.16
CA VAL A 82 2.45 -15.39 -14.22
C VAL A 82 1.09 -15.44 -13.55
N GLY A 83 0.33 -14.34 -13.56
CA GLY A 83 -0.92 -14.18 -12.81
C GLY A 83 -1.98 -15.23 -13.13
N LYS A 84 -1.98 -15.77 -14.36
CA LYS A 84 -2.89 -16.85 -14.76
C LYS A 84 -2.75 -18.13 -13.93
N ASN A 85 -1.65 -18.28 -13.19
CA ASN A 85 -1.39 -19.43 -12.33
C ASN A 85 -1.93 -19.23 -10.90
N TYR A 86 -2.54 -18.07 -10.64
CA TYR A 86 -3.05 -17.72 -9.32
C TYR A 86 -4.53 -17.35 -9.39
N ASP A 87 -5.25 -17.68 -8.33
CA ASP A 87 -6.65 -17.31 -8.17
C ASP A 87 -6.78 -15.86 -7.77
N ASP A 88 -5.82 -15.37 -6.98
CA ASP A 88 -5.81 -14.00 -6.45
C ASP A 88 -4.44 -13.34 -6.53
N ILE A 89 -4.48 -12.02 -6.63
CA ILE A 89 -3.29 -11.16 -6.59
C ILE A 89 -3.50 -10.10 -5.51
N ILE A 90 -2.53 -9.96 -4.63
CA ILE A 90 -2.52 -8.93 -3.58
C ILE A 90 -1.35 -7.98 -3.84
N PHE A 91 -1.65 -6.71 -4.02
CA PHE A 91 -0.66 -5.65 -4.01
C PHE A 91 -0.67 -4.94 -2.66
N VAL A 92 0.48 -4.88 -2.01
CA VAL A 92 0.71 -4.05 -0.83
C VAL A 92 1.49 -2.82 -1.26
N ARG A 93 0.93 -1.61 -1.05
CA ARG A 93 1.39 -0.33 -1.59
C ARG A 93 1.32 -0.27 -3.12
N TYR A 94 0.27 0.33 -3.65
CA TYR A 94 0.02 0.39 -5.09
C TYR A 94 -0.21 1.83 -5.58
N SER A 95 -1.37 2.39 -5.33
CA SER A 95 -1.79 3.68 -5.88
C SER A 95 -1.74 4.84 -4.88
N MET A 96 -1.81 4.57 -3.58
CA MET A 96 -1.80 5.62 -2.55
C MET A 96 -0.44 6.29 -2.34
N ALA A 97 0.63 5.79 -2.99
CA ALA A 97 1.92 6.48 -3.04
C ALA A 97 1.81 7.93 -3.61
N VAL A 98 0.75 8.23 -4.36
CA VAL A 98 0.47 9.61 -4.81
C VAL A 98 0.21 10.57 -3.65
N ALA A 99 -0.08 10.10 -2.44
CA ALA A 99 -0.22 10.97 -1.27
C ALA A 99 1.09 11.67 -0.87
N TYR A 100 2.23 11.22 -1.38
CA TYR A 100 3.52 11.87 -1.12
C TYR A 100 3.81 13.06 -2.05
N VAL A 101 3.01 13.28 -3.13
CA VAL A 101 3.13 14.50 -3.95
C VAL A 101 2.53 15.73 -3.22
N PRO A 102 2.80 16.98 -3.70
CA PRO A 102 2.19 18.18 -3.13
C PRO A 102 0.66 18.11 -3.09
N ALA A 103 0.06 18.56 -1.99
CA ALA A 103 -1.37 18.36 -1.69
C ALA A 103 -2.32 18.81 -2.83
N GLY A 104 -2.03 19.95 -3.47
CA GLY A 104 -2.85 20.46 -4.59
C GLY A 104 -2.82 19.59 -5.85
N LEU A 105 -1.86 18.66 -5.95
CA LEU A 105 -1.72 17.76 -7.09
C LEU A 105 -2.27 16.36 -6.83
N VAL A 106 -2.53 16.00 -5.57
CA VAL A 106 -2.94 14.64 -5.19
C VAL A 106 -4.17 14.14 -5.95
N PRO A 107 -5.31 14.87 -6.02
CA PRO A 107 -6.48 14.37 -6.72
C PRO A 107 -6.25 14.19 -8.22
N LEU A 108 -5.52 15.11 -8.84
CA LEU A 108 -5.21 15.03 -10.27
C LEU A 108 -4.27 13.85 -10.55
N THR A 109 -3.20 13.71 -9.78
CA THR A 109 -2.24 12.61 -9.93
C THR A 109 -2.90 11.27 -9.68
N TYR A 110 -3.79 11.17 -8.69
CA TYR A 110 -4.52 9.95 -8.40
C TYR A 110 -5.41 9.53 -9.58
N ARG A 111 -6.17 10.47 -10.17
CA ARG A 111 -6.98 10.21 -11.37
C ARG A 111 -6.14 9.73 -12.56
N ILE A 112 -4.96 10.33 -12.76
CA ILE A 112 -4.04 9.89 -13.82
C ILE A 112 -3.57 8.46 -13.53
N VAL A 113 -3.17 8.16 -12.30
CA VAL A 113 -2.73 6.82 -11.89
C VAL A 113 -3.84 5.80 -12.09
N GLU A 114 -5.07 6.06 -11.64
CA GLU A 114 -6.22 5.17 -11.86
C GLU A 114 -6.60 5.00 -13.35
N SER A 115 -6.31 5.98 -14.19
CA SER A 115 -6.56 5.86 -15.64
C SER A 115 -5.52 5.02 -16.38
N VAL A 116 -4.31 4.90 -15.84
CA VAL A 116 -3.16 4.20 -16.45
C VAL A 116 -2.94 2.82 -15.86
N LEU A 117 -3.10 2.69 -14.54
CA LEU A 117 -2.93 1.42 -13.85
C LEU A 117 -4.23 0.59 -13.92
N PRO A 118 -4.14 -0.74 -13.98
CA PRO A 118 -5.31 -1.59 -13.81
C PRO A 118 -6.02 -1.28 -12.48
N VAL A 119 -7.34 -1.12 -12.55
CA VAL A 119 -8.16 -0.88 -11.35
C VAL A 119 -8.33 -2.20 -10.61
N PRO A 120 -7.98 -2.28 -9.32
CA PRO A 120 -8.19 -3.47 -8.51
C PRO A 120 -9.69 -3.73 -8.28
N ASP A 121 -10.05 -5.00 -8.11
CA ASP A 121 -11.42 -5.37 -7.76
C ASP A 121 -11.75 -4.95 -6.33
N VAL A 122 -10.79 -5.11 -5.39
CA VAL A 122 -10.96 -4.79 -3.97
C VAL A 122 -9.86 -3.85 -3.50
N LYS A 123 -10.26 -2.69 -2.99
CA LYS A 123 -9.35 -1.66 -2.49
C LYS A 123 -9.51 -1.50 -0.98
N ILE A 124 -8.49 -1.86 -0.19
CA ILE A 124 -8.48 -1.81 1.28
C ILE A 124 -7.48 -0.74 1.74
N LEU A 125 -7.98 0.23 2.48
CA LEU A 125 -7.17 1.26 3.13
C LEU A 125 -7.05 0.95 4.61
N VAL A 126 -5.83 0.67 5.06
CA VAL A 126 -5.53 0.48 6.48
C VAL A 126 -5.22 1.84 7.09
N ASP A 127 -6.14 2.36 7.89
CA ASP A 127 -6.03 3.65 8.56
C ASP A 127 -5.59 3.50 10.02
N ILE A 128 -4.91 4.51 10.51
CA ILE A 128 -4.48 4.62 11.91
C ILE A 128 -4.14 6.07 12.25
N GLU A 129 -4.20 6.41 13.53
CA GLU A 129 -3.74 7.72 13.99
C GLU A 129 -2.22 7.88 13.81
N PRO A 130 -1.75 9.07 13.37
CA PRO A 130 -0.33 9.32 13.07
C PRO A 130 0.60 9.05 14.24
N GLU A 131 0.16 9.33 15.45
CA GLU A 131 0.91 9.13 16.68
C GLU A 131 1.18 7.64 16.93
N ILE A 132 0.17 6.80 16.76
CA ILE A 132 0.29 5.35 16.92
C ILE A 132 1.15 4.77 15.78
N ALA A 133 1.02 5.30 14.57
CA ALA A 133 1.86 4.91 13.44
C ALA A 133 3.34 5.17 13.72
N LEU A 134 3.67 6.36 14.24
CA LEU A 134 5.03 6.72 14.60
C LEU A 134 5.60 5.82 15.70
N GLU A 135 4.82 5.54 16.74
CA GLU A 135 5.24 4.62 17.80
C GLU A 135 5.60 3.23 17.23
N ARG A 136 4.79 2.73 16.29
CA ARG A 136 5.07 1.44 15.63
C ARG A 136 6.31 1.47 14.76
N ILE A 137 6.57 2.58 14.06
CA ILE A 137 7.78 2.77 13.26
C ILE A 137 9.01 2.77 14.16
N LEU A 138 8.99 3.55 15.24
CA LEU A 138 10.09 3.62 16.22
C LEU A 138 10.36 2.26 16.88
N PHE A 139 9.30 1.51 17.19
CA PHE A 139 9.44 0.18 17.81
C PHE A 139 10.13 -0.84 16.91
N ARG A 140 10.07 -0.71 15.59
CA ARG A 140 10.79 -1.59 14.65
C ARG A 140 12.29 -1.43 14.69
N GLY A 141 12.82 -0.32 15.24
CA GLY A 141 14.25 -0.05 15.33
C GLY A 141 14.94 0.24 14.00
N GLU A 142 14.16 0.51 12.94
CA GLU A 142 14.66 0.94 11.63
C GLU A 142 15.01 2.43 11.66
N SER A 143 15.92 2.84 10.76
CA SER A 143 16.20 4.27 10.58
C SER A 143 14.97 4.96 10.02
N LEU A 144 14.55 6.05 10.65
CA LEU A 144 13.41 6.84 10.19
C LEU A 144 13.65 7.34 8.76
N GLU A 145 12.67 7.14 7.91
CA GLU A 145 12.63 7.78 6.60
C GLU A 145 12.41 9.29 6.74
N SER A 146 12.84 10.06 5.75
CA SER A 146 12.80 11.52 5.80
C SER A 146 11.40 12.12 6.00
N PHE A 147 10.35 11.35 5.80
CA PHE A 147 8.94 11.76 5.95
C PHE A 147 8.22 11.10 7.15
N GLU A 148 8.89 10.33 7.98
CA GLU A 148 8.31 9.70 9.17
C GLU A 148 8.40 10.61 10.40
N THR A 149 7.76 11.77 10.31
CA THR A 149 7.52 12.66 11.45
C THR A 149 6.01 12.80 11.69
N PRO A 150 5.54 13.09 12.94
CA PRO A 150 4.11 13.18 13.25
C PRO A 150 3.36 14.10 12.30
N GLU A 151 3.93 15.28 12.02
CA GLU A 151 3.29 16.29 11.16
C GLU A 151 3.23 15.83 9.71
N ARG A 152 4.25 15.10 9.24
CA ARG A 152 4.27 14.57 7.87
C ARG A 152 3.32 13.37 7.73
N LEU A 153 3.29 12.46 8.69
CA LEU A 153 2.32 11.36 8.73
C LEU A 153 0.88 11.89 8.75
N ALA A 154 0.57 12.89 9.58
CA ALA A 154 -0.73 13.54 9.60
C ALA A 154 -1.10 14.20 8.26
N LYS A 155 -0.12 14.80 7.55
CA LYS A 155 -0.33 15.35 6.21
C LYS A 155 -0.58 14.24 5.18
N VAL A 156 0.16 13.15 5.24
CA VAL A 156 -0.02 11.99 4.34
C VAL A 156 -1.39 11.37 4.56
N ARG A 157 -1.79 11.09 5.82
CA ARG A 157 -3.12 10.57 6.15
C ARG A 157 -4.25 11.43 5.56
N ARG A 158 -4.18 12.77 5.77
CA ARG A 158 -5.19 13.68 5.20
C ARG A 158 -5.26 13.59 3.68
N LYS A 159 -4.14 13.47 3.00
CA LYS A 159 -4.09 13.34 1.53
C LYS A 159 -4.65 11.99 1.06
N ILE A 160 -4.35 10.91 1.76
CA ILE A 160 -4.93 9.58 1.51
C ILE A 160 -6.44 9.66 1.64
N MET A 161 -6.96 10.26 2.72
CA MET A 161 -8.41 10.42 2.93
C MET A 161 -9.10 11.26 1.85
N MET A 162 -8.40 12.20 1.20
CA MET A 162 -8.95 12.97 0.05
C MET A 162 -9.21 12.13 -1.20
N ILE A 163 -8.60 10.96 -1.30
CA ILE A 163 -8.64 10.07 -2.48
C ILE A 163 -9.09 8.65 -2.14
N SER A 164 -9.67 8.46 -0.95
CA SER A 164 -10.11 7.14 -0.47
C SER A 164 -11.54 6.79 -0.88
N ASP A 165 -12.17 7.58 -1.74
CA ASP A 165 -13.49 7.24 -2.26
C ASP A 165 -13.48 5.88 -2.98
N GLY A 166 -14.45 5.02 -2.64
CA GLY A 166 -14.51 3.64 -3.13
C GLY A 166 -13.48 2.69 -2.53
N TRP A 167 -12.83 3.05 -1.41
CA TRP A 167 -11.96 2.16 -0.64
C TRP A 167 -12.68 1.66 0.61
N TYR A 168 -12.48 0.39 0.95
CA TYR A 168 -12.84 -0.14 2.26
C TYR A 168 -11.83 0.35 3.29
N ILE A 169 -12.27 1.23 4.19
CA ILE A 169 -11.40 1.76 5.25
C ILE A 169 -11.50 0.83 6.45
N VAL A 170 -10.36 0.26 6.87
CA VAL A 170 -10.23 -0.57 8.06
C VAL A 170 -9.37 0.14 9.10
N ASP A 171 -9.88 0.27 10.32
CA ASP A 171 -9.18 0.92 11.42
C ASP A 171 -8.24 -0.08 12.10
N ASN A 172 -6.96 0.29 12.22
CA ASN A 172 -5.94 -0.49 12.90
C ASN A 172 -5.42 0.19 14.19
N ALA A 173 -6.20 1.07 14.80
CA ALA A 173 -5.86 1.63 16.11
C ALA A 173 -6.12 0.66 17.28
N GLY A 174 -6.96 -0.35 17.04
CA GLY A 174 -7.35 -1.35 18.02
C GLY A 174 -6.43 -2.57 18.10
N SER A 175 -7.00 -3.68 18.54
CA SER A 175 -6.30 -4.97 18.60
C SER A 175 -6.21 -5.64 17.22
N ASP A 176 -5.27 -6.57 17.07
CA ASP A 176 -5.15 -7.41 15.86
C ASP A 176 -6.45 -8.18 15.56
N ILE A 177 -7.23 -8.52 16.58
CA ILE A 177 -8.52 -9.19 16.44
C ILE A 177 -9.51 -8.27 15.70
N SER A 178 -9.60 -7.00 16.12
CA SER A 178 -10.48 -6.02 15.48
C SER A 178 -10.12 -5.79 14.00
N LEU A 179 -8.82 -5.68 13.69
CA LEU A 179 -8.38 -5.56 12.30
C LEU A 179 -8.79 -6.78 11.47
N ARG A 180 -8.59 -7.98 11.99
CA ARG A 180 -8.96 -9.24 11.31
C ARG A 180 -10.47 -9.33 11.05
N GLU A 181 -11.29 -8.98 12.02
CA GLU A 181 -12.76 -8.97 11.87
C GLU A 181 -13.21 -8.01 10.78
N GLN A 182 -12.65 -6.81 10.71
CA GLN A 182 -12.93 -5.84 9.67
C GLN A 182 -12.49 -6.35 8.28
N LEU A 183 -11.30 -6.92 8.16
CA LEU A 183 -10.81 -7.51 6.91
C LEU A 183 -11.70 -8.67 6.44
N LEU A 184 -12.12 -9.56 7.35
CA LEU A 184 -13.06 -10.65 7.03
C LEU A 184 -14.42 -10.11 6.57
N ALA A 185 -14.91 -9.02 7.15
CA ALA A 185 -16.16 -8.39 6.71
C ALA A 185 -16.05 -7.88 5.26
N VAL A 186 -14.91 -7.25 4.91
CA VAL A 186 -14.63 -6.82 3.52
C VAL A 186 -14.59 -8.02 2.57
N LEU A 187 -13.85 -9.07 2.91
CA LEU A 187 -13.73 -10.25 2.05
C LEU A 187 -15.07 -10.95 1.81
N ARG A 188 -15.93 -11.04 2.84
CA ARG A 188 -17.28 -11.61 2.71
C ARG A 188 -18.21 -10.76 1.86
N SER A 189 -18.11 -9.43 1.92
CA SER A 189 -18.95 -8.55 1.10
C SER A 189 -18.66 -8.71 -0.39
N GLU A 190 -17.41 -8.98 -0.76
CA GLU A 190 -17.00 -9.20 -2.15
C GLU A 190 -17.42 -10.56 -2.71
N VAL A 191 -17.54 -11.58 -1.86
CA VAL A 191 -18.03 -12.92 -2.29
C VAL A 191 -19.53 -12.89 -2.59
N MET A 192 -20.28 -11.94 -2.02
CA MET A 192 -21.74 -11.82 -2.19
C MET A 192 -22.15 -10.82 -3.30
N ALA A 193 -21.23 -10.06 -3.88
CA ALA A 193 -21.46 -9.08 -4.94
C ALA A 193 -21.24 -9.69 -6.33
#